data_fc8344bece95c56c81a34d62772147b6
#
_entry.id   fc8344bece95c56c81a34d62772147b6
#
_cell.length_a   1.000
_cell.length_b   1.000
_cell.length_c   1.000
_cell.angle_alpha   90.00
_cell.angle_beta   90.00
_cell.angle_gamma   90.00
#
_symmetry.space_group_name_H-M   'P 1'
#
loop_
_entity.id
_entity.type
_entity.pdbx_description
1 polymer ?
#
loop_
_entity_poly.entity_id
_entity_poly.type
_entity_poly.pdbx_seq_one_letter_code
_entity_poly.pdbx_strand_id
1 'polypeptide(L)'
;MLRIGPWNRLALTIQWLVPKYTLEFDPTLLPPTHMPIEYGPVISKKVSPSAVTSVLLDVCSVCQLALNDSPVLRCVDCACSMKSHIICLAEHFLKSDPDRVLPLEGNCPSCYRTFLWADSIRMLKGCYQNDN
;
A
#
# COMPACT_ATOMS: atom_id res chain seq x y z
N MET A 1 -5.62 -19.39 -6.18
CA MET A 1 -4.30 -18.74 -6.10
C MET A 1 -4.34 -17.45 -5.29
N LEU A 2 -5.14 -16.43 -5.62
CA LEU A 2 -5.16 -15.13 -4.93
C LEU A 2 -5.56 -15.19 -3.44
N ARG A 3 -6.21 -16.24 -2.99
CA ARG A 3 -6.63 -16.43 -1.59
C ARG A 3 -5.68 -17.30 -0.76
N ILE A 4 -4.59 -17.78 -1.37
CA ILE A 4 -3.61 -18.66 -0.73
C ILE A 4 -2.36 -17.85 -0.45
N GLY A 5 -1.90 -17.88 0.80
CA GLY A 5 -0.67 -17.18 1.18
C GLY A 5 0.58 -17.80 0.56
N PRO A 6 1.60 -16.99 0.22
CA PRO A 6 1.75 -15.56 0.53
C PRO A 6 1.02 -14.62 -0.44
N TRP A 7 0.44 -15.12 -1.54
CA TRP A 7 -0.17 -14.32 -2.61
C TRP A 7 -1.33 -13.44 -2.14
N ASN A 8 -2.10 -13.94 -1.16
CA ASN A 8 -3.24 -13.21 -0.60
C ASN A 8 -2.87 -11.94 0.17
N ARG A 9 -1.57 -11.67 0.40
CA ARG A 9 -1.08 -10.48 1.11
C ARG A 9 -0.40 -9.46 0.19
N LEU A 10 -0.24 -9.78 -1.09
CA LEU A 10 0.38 -8.88 -2.04
C LEU A 10 -0.58 -7.77 -2.45
N ALA A 11 0.01 -6.59 -2.76
CA ALA A 11 -0.72 -5.42 -3.27
C ALA A 11 -1.07 -5.60 -4.76
N LEU A 12 -1.83 -6.64 -5.09
CA LEU A 12 -2.23 -6.94 -6.45
C LEU A 12 -3.50 -6.19 -6.83
N THR A 13 -3.64 -5.89 -8.11
CA THR A 13 -4.87 -5.36 -8.74
C THR A 13 -5.27 -6.31 -9.86
N ILE A 14 -6.55 -6.65 -9.94
CA ILE A 14 -7.09 -7.46 -11.03
C ILE A 14 -7.58 -6.50 -12.09
N GLN A 15 -7.01 -6.57 -13.31
CA GLN A 15 -7.36 -5.69 -14.40
C GLN A 15 -8.02 -6.47 -15.54
N TRP A 16 -9.27 -6.18 -15.83
CA TRP A 16 -9.96 -6.67 -17.02
C TRP A 16 -9.68 -5.74 -18.20
N LEU A 17 -8.72 -6.11 -19.05
CA LEU A 17 -8.29 -5.28 -20.18
C LEU A 17 -9.38 -5.10 -21.24
N VAL A 18 -10.20 -6.12 -21.44
CA VAL A 18 -11.30 -6.09 -22.41
C VAL A 18 -12.59 -6.40 -21.65
N PRO A 19 -13.45 -5.40 -21.40
CA PRO A 19 -14.69 -5.56 -20.62
C PRO A 19 -15.62 -6.65 -21.15
N LYS A 20 -15.62 -6.90 -22.48
CA LYS A 20 -16.43 -7.92 -23.11
C LYS A 20 -16.17 -9.33 -22.59
N TYR A 21 -14.97 -9.62 -22.09
CA TYR A 21 -14.55 -10.93 -21.60
C TYR A 21 -14.53 -10.99 -20.06
N THR A 22 -15.11 -10.01 -19.40
CA THR A 22 -15.23 -10.03 -17.94
C THR A 22 -16.07 -11.22 -17.50
N LEU A 23 -15.52 -11.98 -16.54
CA LEU A 23 -16.24 -13.08 -15.87
C LEU A 23 -16.58 -12.65 -14.45
N GLU A 24 -17.77 -13.02 -14.00
CA GLU A 24 -18.13 -12.87 -12.59
C GLU A 24 -17.38 -13.92 -11.77
N PHE A 25 -16.83 -13.48 -10.66
CA PHE A 25 -16.21 -14.40 -9.71
C PHE A 25 -17.30 -15.16 -8.96
N ASP A 26 -17.09 -16.46 -8.79
CA ASP A 26 -17.91 -17.25 -7.88
C ASP A 26 -17.86 -16.62 -6.47
N PRO A 27 -18.99 -16.45 -5.76
CA PRO A 27 -19.01 -15.87 -4.41
C PRO A 27 -18.06 -16.55 -3.43
N THR A 28 -17.75 -17.83 -3.64
CA THR A 28 -16.79 -18.59 -2.82
C THR A 28 -15.33 -18.32 -3.19
N LEU A 29 -15.07 -17.74 -4.37
CA LEU A 29 -13.75 -17.50 -4.95
C LEU A 29 -13.44 -16.01 -5.14
N LEU A 30 -14.19 -15.13 -4.50
CA LEU A 30 -13.94 -13.70 -4.55
C LEU A 30 -12.50 -13.38 -4.11
N PRO A 31 -11.81 -12.47 -4.81
CA PRO A 31 -10.49 -12.01 -4.40
C PRO A 31 -10.55 -11.34 -3.03
N PRO A 32 -9.43 -11.28 -2.29
CA PRO A 32 -9.36 -10.52 -1.05
C PRO A 32 -9.77 -9.06 -1.24
N THR A 33 -10.36 -8.45 -0.23
CA THR A 33 -10.90 -7.07 -0.29
C THR A 33 -9.86 -6.00 -0.59
N HIS A 34 -8.58 -6.26 -0.27
CA HIS A 34 -7.47 -5.36 -0.58
C HIS A 34 -6.95 -5.48 -2.02
N MET A 35 -7.53 -6.37 -2.84
CA MET A 35 -7.20 -6.52 -4.25
C MET A 35 -8.35 -5.95 -5.09
N PRO A 36 -8.28 -4.68 -5.53
CA PRO A 36 -9.33 -4.07 -6.31
C PRO A 36 -9.45 -4.71 -7.70
N ILE A 37 -10.66 -4.71 -8.22
CA ILE A 37 -10.97 -5.14 -9.59
C ILE A 37 -11.18 -3.88 -10.42
N GLU A 38 -10.41 -3.72 -11.48
CA GLU A 38 -10.46 -2.59 -12.38
C GLU A 38 -10.79 -3.04 -13.82
N TYR A 39 -11.30 -2.12 -14.62
CA TYR A 39 -11.74 -2.40 -15.98
C TYR A 39 -11.09 -1.43 -16.95
N GLY A 40 -10.78 -1.92 -18.15
CA GLY A 40 -10.20 -1.13 -19.21
C GLY A 40 -8.68 -1.20 -19.30
N PRO A 41 -8.06 -0.34 -20.11
CA PRO A 41 -6.61 -0.36 -20.30
C PRO A 41 -5.86 0.07 -19.04
N VAL A 42 -4.69 -0.51 -18.82
CA VAL A 42 -3.80 -0.13 -17.72
C VAL A 42 -3.30 1.30 -17.96
N ILE A 43 -3.71 2.22 -17.12
CA ILE A 43 -3.20 3.59 -17.12
C ILE A 43 -2.08 3.67 -16.09
N SER A 44 -0.84 3.50 -16.53
CA SER A 44 0.31 3.76 -15.66
C SER A 44 0.53 5.27 -15.57
N LYS A 45 0.05 5.89 -14.50
CA LYS A 45 0.47 7.24 -14.15
C LYS A 45 1.91 7.17 -13.68
N LYS A 46 2.86 7.54 -14.54
CA LYS A 46 4.19 7.89 -14.06
C LYS A 46 4.03 9.18 -13.24
N VAL A 47 3.91 9.03 -11.95
CA VAL A 47 4.09 10.16 -11.05
C VAL A 47 5.57 10.48 -11.09
N SER A 48 5.93 11.54 -11.81
CA SER A 48 7.25 12.13 -11.67
C SER A 48 7.44 12.45 -10.21
N PRO A 49 8.54 12.03 -9.56
CA PRO A 49 8.82 12.46 -8.22
C PRO A 49 8.91 13.99 -8.27
N SER A 50 7.90 14.66 -7.74
CA SER A 50 7.99 16.08 -7.50
C SER A 50 9.13 16.28 -6.54
N ALA A 51 10.25 16.78 -7.05
CA ALA A 51 11.36 17.20 -6.25
C ALA A 51 10.91 18.42 -5.43
N VAL A 52 10.25 18.15 -4.33
CA VAL A 52 10.02 19.16 -3.31
C VAL A 52 11.30 19.25 -2.51
N THR A 53 12.11 20.20 -2.91
CA THR A 53 13.30 20.64 -2.18
C THR A 53 12.84 21.37 -0.91
N SER A 54 12.38 20.64 0.07
CA SER A 54 12.33 21.14 1.43
C SER A 54 13.34 20.35 2.24
N VAL A 55 14.44 21.03 2.55
CA VAL A 55 15.55 20.56 3.40
C VAL A 55 15.07 20.53 4.85
N LEU A 56 13.96 19.87 5.11
CA LEU A 56 13.61 19.42 6.44
C LEU A 56 14.05 17.96 6.50
N LEU A 57 14.95 17.67 7.43
CA LEU A 57 15.38 16.31 7.70
C LEU A 57 14.14 15.48 8.05
N ASP A 58 13.58 14.83 7.04
CA ASP A 58 12.48 13.89 7.24
C ASP A 58 13.01 12.73 8.08
N VAL A 59 12.38 12.48 9.21
CA VAL A 59 12.72 11.39 10.10
C VAL A 59 11.65 10.31 10.07
N CYS A 60 12.09 9.07 10.22
CA CYS A 60 11.19 7.92 10.30
C CYS A 60 10.39 7.97 11.60
N SER A 61 9.07 7.89 11.50
CA SER A 61 8.18 7.89 12.68
C SER A 61 8.32 6.64 13.58
N VAL A 62 9.00 5.61 13.11
CA VAL A 62 9.20 4.36 13.87
C VAL A 62 10.57 4.29 14.52
N CYS A 63 11.66 4.46 13.75
CA CYS A 63 13.03 4.36 14.26
C CYS A 63 13.69 5.71 14.55
N GLN A 64 13.04 6.82 14.17
CA GLN A 64 13.51 8.19 14.34
C GLN A 64 14.85 8.53 13.65
N LEU A 65 15.29 7.69 12.75
CA LEU A 65 16.46 7.94 11.91
C LEU A 65 16.05 8.74 10.66
N ALA A 66 17.04 9.45 10.08
CA ALA A 66 16.83 10.22 8.87
C ALA A 66 16.39 9.35 7.68
N LEU A 67 15.44 9.82 6.91
CA LEU A 67 14.92 9.18 5.71
C LEU A 67 15.77 9.61 4.49
N ASN A 68 17.03 9.18 4.45
CA ASN A 68 17.93 9.49 3.34
C ASN A 68 17.64 8.55 2.18
N ASP A 69 17.46 9.08 0.98
CA ASP A 69 17.40 8.39 -0.34
C ASP A 69 16.63 7.05 -0.44
N SER A 70 16.03 6.60 0.65
CA SER A 70 15.24 5.37 0.73
C SER A 70 13.79 5.64 0.32
N PRO A 71 13.12 4.68 -0.31
CA PRO A 71 11.69 4.82 -0.57
C PRO A 71 10.92 4.96 0.75
N VAL A 72 10.18 6.06 0.87
CA VAL A 72 9.46 6.46 2.08
C VAL A 72 8.00 6.09 1.97
N LEU A 73 7.48 5.34 2.92
CA LEU A 73 6.06 5.11 3.08
C LEU A 73 5.40 6.25 3.86
N ARG A 74 4.18 6.56 3.47
CA ARG A 74 3.33 7.58 4.10
C ARG A 74 2.02 6.96 4.56
N CYS A 75 1.36 7.64 5.49
CA CYS A 75 0.00 7.28 5.86
C CYS A 75 -0.95 7.51 4.68
N VAL A 76 -1.96 6.67 4.55
CA VAL A 76 -3.02 6.84 3.53
C VAL A 76 -3.94 8.04 3.86
N ASP A 77 -3.94 8.48 5.10
CA ASP A 77 -4.64 9.69 5.51
C ASP A 77 -3.84 10.92 5.11
N CYS A 78 -4.41 11.75 4.23
CA CYS A 78 -3.77 12.98 3.75
C CYS A 78 -3.51 14.02 4.84
N ALA A 79 -4.25 13.97 5.97
CA ALA A 79 -4.04 14.84 7.12
C ALA A 79 -2.89 14.38 8.03
N CYS A 80 -2.38 13.17 7.82
CA CYS A 80 -1.33 12.58 8.64
C CYS A 80 0.05 12.79 7.99
N SER A 81 0.98 13.37 8.76
CA SER A 81 2.35 13.60 8.30
C SER A 81 3.32 12.44 8.51
N MET A 82 2.82 11.24 8.84
CA MET A 82 3.65 10.06 9.07
C MET A 82 4.51 9.72 7.85
N LYS A 83 5.80 9.55 8.08
CA LYS A 83 6.77 9.05 7.11
C LYS A 83 7.62 7.96 7.77
N SER A 84 7.90 6.89 7.04
CA SER A 84 8.71 5.80 7.58
C SER A 84 9.47 5.05 6.49
N HIS A 85 10.54 4.36 6.90
CA HIS A 85 11.16 3.34 6.07
C HIS A 85 10.18 2.18 5.86
N ILE A 86 10.28 1.52 4.71
CA ILE A 86 9.42 0.36 4.37
C ILE A 86 9.55 -0.73 5.44
N ILE A 87 10.78 -1.09 5.79
CA ILE A 87 11.06 -2.15 6.77
C ILE A 87 10.52 -1.79 8.15
N CYS A 88 10.76 -0.56 8.61
CA CYS A 88 10.29 -0.11 9.93
C CYS A 88 8.76 -0.17 10.07
N LEU A 89 8.02 0.24 9.04
CA LEU A 89 6.57 0.17 9.06
C LEU A 89 6.07 -1.28 8.96
N ALA A 90 6.74 -2.12 8.14
CA ALA A 90 6.41 -3.54 8.04
C ALA A 90 6.60 -4.25 9.39
N GLU A 91 7.72 -4.05 10.06
CA GLU A 91 7.98 -4.59 11.39
C GLU A 91 6.97 -4.09 12.43
N HIS A 92 6.60 -2.81 12.35
CA HIS A 92 5.58 -2.23 13.23
C HIS A 92 4.22 -2.92 13.06
N PHE A 93 3.80 -3.21 11.83
CA PHE A 93 2.55 -3.91 11.53
C PHE A 93 2.61 -5.39 11.91
N LEU A 94 3.75 -6.05 11.68
CA LEU A 94 3.96 -7.46 11.99
C LEU A 94 4.03 -7.75 13.50
N LYS A 95 4.13 -6.74 14.36
CA LYS A 95 4.00 -6.94 15.82
C LYS A 95 2.67 -7.58 16.21
N SER A 96 1.62 -7.35 15.43
CA SER A 96 0.30 -7.94 15.62
C SER A 96 0.15 -9.33 15.00
N ASP A 97 1.03 -9.71 14.08
CA ASP A 97 0.98 -10.98 13.32
C ASP A 97 2.42 -11.48 13.03
N PRO A 98 3.14 -11.93 14.08
CA PRO A 98 4.57 -12.21 13.99
C PRO A 98 4.92 -13.43 13.10
N ASP A 99 3.95 -14.31 12.84
CA ASP A 99 4.17 -15.52 12.03
C ASP A 99 4.15 -15.23 10.51
N ARG A 100 4.03 -13.95 10.13
CA ARG A 100 3.95 -13.55 8.73
C ARG A 100 5.19 -12.81 8.26
N VAL A 101 5.46 -12.95 6.96
CA VAL A 101 6.56 -12.25 6.29
C VAL A 101 6.12 -10.87 5.79
N LEU A 102 4.87 -10.78 5.35
CA LEU A 102 4.28 -9.54 4.84
C LEU A 102 3.06 -9.15 5.69
N PRO A 103 2.97 -7.90 6.12
CA PRO A 103 1.80 -7.42 6.83
C PRO A 103 0.59 -7.33 5.87
N LEU A 104 -0.60 -7.47 6.41
CA LEU A 104 -1.86 -7.22 5.70
C LEU A 104 -2.38 -5.82 6.01
N GLU A 105 -2.47 -5.52 7.28
CA GLU A 105 -2.94 -4.23 7.80
C GLU A 105 -2.21 -3.88 9.09
N GLY A 106 -2.32 -2.65 9.53
CA GLY A 106 -1.76 -2.20 10.81
C GLY A 106 -2.14 -0.78 11.12
N ASN A 107 -1.79 -0.36 12.33
CA ASN A 107 -2.10 0.97 12.83
C ASN A 107 -0.97 1.95 12.50
N CYS A 108 -1.35 3.13 12.02
CA CYS A 108 -0.41 4.21 11.83
C CYS A 108 0.30 4.57 13.16
N PRO A 109 1.63 4.66 13.20
CA PRO A 109 2.34 5.03 14.43
C PRO A 109 2.10 6.49 14.87
N SER A 110 1.51 7.31 14.01
CA SER A 110 1.24 8.73 14.29
C SER A 110 -0.23 9.01 14.58
N CYS A 111 -1.16 8.65 13.68
CA CYS A 111 -2.58 8.93 13.83
C CYS A 111 -3.41 7.74 14.35
N TYR A 112 -2.78 6.58 14.55
CA TYR A 112 -3.40 5.34 15.04
C TYR A 112 -4.54 4.77 14.17
N ARG A 113 -4.79 5.35 13.00
CA ARG A 113 -5.77 4.81 12.05
C ARG A 113 -5.25 3.50 11.45
N THR A 114 -6.12 2.51 11.39
CA THR A 114 -5.82 1.24 10.70
C THR A 114 -5.91 1.42 9.20
N PHE A 115 -4.94 0.89 8.45
CA PHE A 115 -4.96 0.87 7.00
C PHE A 115 -4.24 -0.35 6.44
N LEU A 116 -4.50 -0.64 5.18
CA LEU A 116 -3.93 -1.79 4.49
C LEU A 116 -2.49 -1.49 4.04
N TRP A 117 -1.60 -2.46 4.25
CA TRP A 117 -0.23 -2.40 3.76
C TRP A 117 -0.17 -2.16 2.25
N ALA A 118 -1.05 -2.85 1.51
CA ALA A 118 -1.16 -2.71 0.07
C ALA A 118 -1.40 -1.27 -0.38
N ASP A 119 -2.18 -0.49 0.35
CA ASP A 119 -2.51 0.90 0.01
C ASP A 119 -1.29 1.81 0.16
N SER A 120 -0.48 1.62 1.21
CA SER A 120 0.79 2.34 1.35
C SER A 120 1.77 2.04 0.21
N ILE A 121 1.85 0.78 -0.22
CA ILE A 121 2.69 0.38 -1.35
C ILE A 121 2.17 0.96 -2.67
N ARG A 122 0.85 0.96 -2.90
CA ARG A 122 0.24 1.60 -4.06
C ARG A 122 0.49 3.10 -4.09
N MET A 123 0.40 3.75 -2.93
CA MET A 123 0.70 5.18 -2.79
C MET A 123 2.17 5.47 -3.14
N LEU A 124 3.11 4.67 -2.63
CA LEU A 124 4.53 4.77 -2.97
C LEU A 124 4.79 4.62 -4.47
N LYS A 125 4.06 3.72 -5.14
CA LYS A 125 4.18 3.47 -6.58
C LYS A 125 3.36 4.44 -7.44
N GLY A 126 2.65 5.40 -6.85
CA GLY A 126 1.78 6.33 -7.56
C GLY A 126 0.52 5.71 -8.14
N CYS A 127 0.12 4.53 -7.65
CA CYS A 127 -1.05 3.80 -8.13
C CYS A 127 -2.26 3.90 -7.16
N TYR A 128 -2.12 4.65 -6.09
CA TYR A 128 -3.21 4.85 -5.13
C TYR A 128 -4.14 5.95 -5.62
N GLN A 129 -5.43 5.63 -5.76
CA GLN A 129 -6.48 6.60 -6.01
C GLN A 129 -7.29 6.73 -4.72
N ASN A 130 -7.37 7.93 -4.17
CA ASN A 130 -8.35 8.23 -3.15
C ASN A 130 -9.71 8.30 -3.86
N ASP A 131 -10.52 7.29 -3.74
CA ASP A 131 -11.94 7.40 -4.06
C ASP A 131 -12.57 8.30 -3.00
N ASN A 132 -12.82 9.51 -3.44
CA ASN A 132 -13.50 10.52 -2.64
C ASN A 132 -15.00 10.40 -2.88
#